data_4472ecd4bc9aa5af81326f100fdfeb21
#
_entry.id   4472ecd4bc9aa5af81326f100fdfeb21
#
_cell.length_a   1.000
_cell.length_b   1.000
_cell.length_c   1.000
_cell.angle_alpha   90.00
_cell.angle_beta   90.00
_cell.angle_gamma   90.00
#
_symmetry.space_group_name_H-M   'P 1'
#
loop_
_entity.id
_entity.type
_entity.pdbx_description
1 polymer ?
#
loop_
_entity_poly.entity_id
_entity_poly.type
_entity_poly.pdbx_seq_one_letter_code
_entity_poly.pdbx_strand_id
1 'polypeptide(L)'
;MSFVPKVLLHIKLPIAFNDGRSIPVSYFIELEKKFVKEYGGYTRVIPPSRGEWKEKSSGRVFLDMSISYEVFIEKNHFQNTVVPNLDNLIEELKERFEQKAIACYYFDVTSTGF
;
A
#
# COMPACT_ATOMS: atom_id res chain seq x y z
N MET A 1 29.24 2.79 9.39
CA MET A 1 27.83 2.59 9.05
C MET A 1 27.04 3.82 9.43
N SER A 2 26.28 4.35 8.52
CA SER A 2 25.46 5.55 8.75
C SER A 2 23.98 5.18 8.83
N PHE A 3 23.28 5.81 9.77
CA PHE A 3 21.83 5.74 9.83
C PHE A 3 21.25 6.93 9.09
N VAL A 4 20.25 6.66 8.24
CA VAL A 4 19.62 7.68 7.40
C VAL A 4 18.13 7.74 7.75
N PRO A 5 17.57 8.96 7.93
CA PRO A 5 16.14 9.09 8.15
C PRO A 5 15.36 8.72 6.89
N LYS A 6 14.42 7.81 7.07
CA LYS A 6 13.52 7.33 6.02
C LYS A 6 12.08 7.39 6.50
N VAL A 7 11.17 7.23 5.55
CA VAL A 7 9.77 6.95 5.85
C VAL A 7 9.46 5.55 5.34
N LEU A 8 8.83 4.75 6.17
CA LEU A 8 8.30 3.45 5.75
C LEU A 8 6.82 3.61 5.45
N LEU A 9 6.48 3.52 4.18
CA LEU A 9 5.11 3.58 3.70
C LEU A 9 4.55 2.17 3.56
N HIS A 10 3.37 1.94 4.14
CA HIS A 10 2.63 0.70 4.01
C HIS A 10 1.36 0.91 3.20
N ILE A 11 1.11 0.02 2.25
CA ILE A 11 -0.15 -0.01 1.50
C ILE A 11 -0.63 -1.45 1.48
N LYS A 12 -1.88 -1.67 1.87
CA LYS A 12 -2.53 -2.99 1.81
C LYS A 12 -3.59 -3.00 0.73
N LEU A 13 -3.53 -4.02 -0.11
CA LEU A 13 -4.46 -4.19 -1.22
C LEU A 13 -5.09 -5.58 -1.17
N PRO A 14 -6.38 -5.70 -1.49
CA PRO A 14 -7.04 -7.00 -1.53
C PRO A 14 -6.52 -7.84 -2.69
N ILE A 15 -6.62 -9.15 -2.58
CA ILE A 15 -6.28 -10.08 -3.68
C ILE A 15 -7.49 -10.43 -4.53
N ALA A 16 -8.67 -10.08 -4.08
CA ALA A 16 -9.92 -10.28 -4.80
C ALA A 16 -10.81 -9.05 -4.67
N PHE A 17 -11.66 -8.82 -5.67
CA PHE A 17 -12.73 -7.83 -5.58
C PHE A 17 -13.76 -8.27 -4.56
N ASN A 18 -14.62 -7.36 -4.11
CA ASN A 18 -15.63 -7.63 -3.08
C ASN A 18 -16.67 -8.68 -3.51
N ASP A 19 -16.83 -8.90 -4.81
CA ASP A 19 -17.72 -9.93 -5.35
C ASP A 19 -17.05 -11.30 -5.50
N GLY A 20 -15.78 -11.43 -5.08
CA GLY A 20 -15.03 -12.68 -5.12
C GLY A 20 -14.20 -12.91 -6.38
N ARG A 21 -14.32 -12.05 -7.40
CA ARG A 21 -13.48 -12.16 -8.59
C ARG A 21 -12.01 -11.90 -8.20
N SER A 22 -11.10 -12.65 -8.79
CA SER A 22 -9.67 -12.41 -8.60
C SER A 22 -9.25 -11.09 -9.23
N ILE A 23 -8.44 -10.32 -8.51
CA ILE A 23 -7.83 -9.10 -9.07
C ILE A 23 -6.73 -9.52 -10.04
N PRO A 24 -6.72 -8.99 -11.28
CA PRO A 24 -5.70 -9.35 -12.26
C PRO A 24 -4.30 -9.07 -11.73
N VAL A 25 -3.37 -9.99 -11.97
CA VAL A 25 -1.96 -9.84 -11.58
C VAL A 25 -1.35 -8.57 -12.16
N SER A 26 -1.79 -8.16 -13.35
CA SER A 26 -1.31 -6.94 -14.00
C SER A 26 -1.50 -5.68 -13.16
N TYR A 27 -2.54 -5.62 -12.31
CA TYR A 27 -2.76 -4.46 -11.44
C TYR A 27 -1.62 -4.30 -10.43
N PHE A 28 -1.17 -5.43 -9.88
CA PHE A 28 -0.03 -5.42 -8.94
C PHE A 28 1.28 -5.12 -9.66
N ILE A 29 1.49 -5.70 -10.85
CA ILE A 29 2.70 -5.46 -11.64
C ILE A 29 2.84 -3.98 -12.01
N GLU A 30 1.76 -3.35 -12.45
CA GLU A 30 1.76 -1.93 -12.79
C GLU A 30 2.06 -1.04 -11.58
N LEU A 31 1.49 -1.37 -10.41
CA LEU A 31 1.75 -0.66 -9.18
C LEU A 31 3.22 -0.83 -8.74
N GLU A 32 3.76 -2.04 -8.86
CA GLU A 32 5.15 -2.34 -8.51
C GLU A 32 6.12 -1.55 -9.39
N LYS A 33 5.82 -1.44 -10.69
CA LYS A 33 6.61 -0.60 -11.61
C LYS A 33 6.59 0.87 -11.20
N LYS A 34 5.45 1.36 -10.76
CA LYS A 34 5.30 2.73 -10.27
C LYS A 34 6.14 2.95 -8.99
N PHE A 35 6.13 2.00 -8.06
CA PHE A 35 6.96 2.08 -6.86
C PHE A 35 8.44 2.16 -7.19
N VAL A 36 8.92 1.34 -8.12
CA VAL A 36 10.32 1.39 -8.56
C VAL A 36 10.66 2.75 -9.19
N LYS A 37 9.81 3.20 -10.10
CA LYS A 37 10.05 4.44 -10.83
C LYS A 37 10.02 5.69 -9.94
N GLU A 38 9.03 5.77 -9.05
CA GLU A 38 8.78 7.00 -8.29
C GLU A 38 9.37 6.98 -6.89
N TYR A 39 9.49 5.79 -6.28
CA TYR A 39 9.93 5.66 -4.89
C TYR A 39 11.25 4.88 -4.74
N GLY A 40 11.75 4.31 -5.81
CA GLY A 40 13.05 3.62 -5.81
C GLY A 40 12.98 2.12 -5.51
N GLY A 41 11.84 1.58 -5.14
CA GLY A 41 11.70 0.15 -4.86
C GLY A 41 10.50 -0.15 -3.99
N TYR A 42 10.34 -1.43 -3.68
CA TYR A 42 9.27 -1.92 -2.81
C TYR A 42 9.62 -3.30 -2.26
N THR A 43 8.94 -3.68 -1.20
CA THR A 43 8.91 -5.08 -0.73
C THR A 43 7.46 -5.52 -0.66
N ARG A 44 7.15 -6.63 -1.32
CA ARG A 44 5.83 -7.25 -1.21
C ARG A 44 5.88 -8.34 -0.13
N VAL A 45 4.97 -8.26 0.83
CA VAL A 45 4.88 -9.24 1.91
C VAL A 45 4.04 -10.42 1.46
N ILE A 46 4.63 -11.61 1.43
CA ILE A 46 4.01 -12.87 1.04
C ILE A 46 4.20 -13.87 2.18
N PRO A 47 3.21 -14.69 2.54
CA PRO A 47 1.87 -14.85 1.95
C PRO A 47 0.94 -13.68 2.29
N PRO A 48 -0.22 -13.59 1.57
CA PRO A 48 -1.21 -12.57 1.87
C PRO A 48 -1.67 -12.62 3.32
N SER A 49 -1.90 -11.45 3.91
CA SER A 49 -2.43 -11.34 5.26
C SER A 49 -3.93 -11.58 5.28
N ARG A 50 -4.40 -12.20 6.34
CA ARG A 50 -5.82 -12.40 6.60
C ARG A 50 -6.27 -11.42 7.67
N GLY A 51 -7.37 -10.71 7.44
CA GLY A 51 -7.99 -9.84 8.40
C GLY A 51 -9.49 -9.98 8.40
N GLU A 52 -10.12 -9.49 9.45
CA GLU A 52 -11.55 -9.36 9.55
C GLU A 52 -11.89 -7.96 10.01
N TRP A 53 -12.93 -7.38 9.45
CA TRP A 53 -13.40 -6.08 9.89
C TRP A 53 -14.91 -6.01 9.87
N LYS A 54 -15.45 -5.22 10.76
CA LYS A 54 -16.90 -5.07 10.95
C LYS A 54 -17.36 -3.73 10.44
N GLU A 55 -18.35 -3.74 9.56
CA GLU A 55 -18.98 -2.53 9.08
C GLU A 55 -19.89 -1.95 10.17
N LYS A 56 -19.68 -0.68 10.50
CA LYS A 56 -20.40 -0.03 11.60
C LYS A 56 -21.90 0.10 11.32
N SER A 57 -22.28 0.36 10.08
CA SER A 57 -23.67 0.60 9.70
C SER A 57 -24.53 -0.67 9.72
N SER A 58 -23.99 -1.81 9.33
CA SER A 58 -24.72 -3.09 9.21
C SER A 58 -24.38 -4.12 10.25
N GLY A 59 -23.24 -3.97 10.93
CA GLY A 59 -22.68 -4.97 11.82
C GLY A 59 -22.12 -6.20 11.10
N ARG A 60 -22.09 -6.16 9.77
CA ARG A 60 -21.56 -7.25 8.95
C ARG A 60 -20.05 -7.36 9.10
N VAL A 61 -19.55 -8.60 9.24
CA VAL A 61 -18.11 -8.90 9.28
C VAL A 61 -17.65 -9.33 7.91
N PHE A 62 -16.55 -8.71 7.44
CA PHE A 62 -15.93 -9.03 6.16
C PHE A 62 -14.59 -9.71 6.41
N LEU A 63 -14.33 -10.77 5.65
CA LEU A 63 -13.02 -11.40 5.59
C LEU A 63 -12.20 -10.67 4.53
N ASP A 64 -11.00 -10.27 4.92
CA ASP A 64 -10.09 -9.54 4.04
C ASP A 64 -8.78 -10.32 3.89
N MET A 65 -8.46 -10.68 2.65
CA MET A 65 -7.16 -11.26 2.28
C MET A 65 -6.41 -10.20 1.48
N SER A 66 -5.25 -9.80 1.97
CA SER A 66 -4.52 -8.69 1.39
C SER A 66 -3.05 -8.99 1.16
N ILE A 67 -2.49 -8.30 0.18
CA ILE A 67 -1.04 -8.17 -0.04
C ILE A 67 -0.62 -6.84 0.55
N SER A 68 0.45 -6.83 1.32
CA SER A 68 1.03 -5.61 1.87
C SER A 68 2.28 -5.22 1.08
N TYR A 69 2.40 -3.93 0.77
CA TYR A 69 3.61 -3.36 0.24
C TYR A 69 4.29 -2.49 1.29
N GLU A 70 5.60 -2.64 1.39
CA GLU A 70 6.45 -1.79 2.22
C GLU A 70 7.40 -1.04 1.31
N VAL A 71 7.46 0.27 1.45
CA VAL A 71 8.31 1.13 0.63
C VAL A 71 9.13 2.04 1.54
N PHE A 72 10.45 1.91 1.50
CA PHE A 72 11.36 2.83 2.19
C PHE A 72 11.61 4.01 1.27
N ILE A 73 11.33 5.21 1.75
CA ILE A 73 11.45 6.43 0.97
C ILE A 73 12.29 7.42 1.76
N GLU A 74 13.23 8.08 1.09
CA GLU A 74 13.98 9.17 1.72
C GLU A 74 13.01 10.23 2.24
N LYS A 75 13.26 10.72 3.46
CA LYS A 75 12.33 11.61 4.14
C LYS A 75 12.01 12.88 3.35
N ASN A 76 13.01 13.52 2.77
CA ASN A 76 12.80 14.74 1.99
C ASN A 76 11.97 14.48 0.74
N HIS A 77 12.26 13.40 0.03
CA HIS A 77 11.48 13.00 -1.15
C HIS A 77 10.04 12.68 -0.78
N PHE A 78 9.84 11.99 0.33
CA PHE A 78 8.51 11.69 0.84
C PHE A 78 7.71 12.95 1.12
N GLN A 79 8.28 13.89 1.87
CA GLN A 79 7.60 15.13 2.25
C GLN A 79 7.33 16.04 1.05
N ASN A 80 8.29 16.16 0.14
CA ASN A 80 8.22 17.12 -0.96
C ASN A 80 7.48 16.60 -2.19
N THR A 81 7.50 15.29 -2.43
CA THR A 81 6.97 14.71 -3.67
C THR A 81 5.87 13.68 -3.41
N VAL A 82 6.07 12.77 -2.47
CA VAL A 82 5.13 11.65 -2.27
C VAL A 82 3.86 12.11 -1.57
N VAL A 83 3.98 12.80 -0.44
CA VAL A 83 2.81 13.26 0.35
C VAL A 83 1.85 14.12 -0.49
N PRO A 84 2.32 15.12 -1.26
CA PRO A 84 1.41 15.93 -2.07
C PRO A 84 0.60 15.14 -3.10
N ASN A 85 1.09 13.98 -3.52
CA ASN A 85 0.44 13.12 -4.52
C ASN A 85 -0.17 11.84 -3.95
N LEU A 86 -0.04 11.62 -2.64
CA LEU A 86 -0.48 10.37 -2.02
C LEU A 86 -1.99 10.19 -2.09
N ASP A 87 -2.76 11.26 -1.90
CA ASP A 87 -4.22 11.21 -2.01
C ASP A 87 -4.65 10.78 -3.41
N ASN A 88 -4.00 11.28 -4.45
CA ASN A 88 -4.30 10.87 -5.83
C ASN A 88 -4.00 9.39 -6.05
N LEU A 89 -2.88 8.90 -5.55
CA LEU A 89 -2.54 7.48 -5.62
C LEU A 89 -3.61 6.62 -4.93
N ILE A 90 -4.00 6.99 -3.73
CA ILE A 90 -5.01 6.24 -2.97
C ILE A 90 -6.36 6.25 -3.70
N GLU A 91 -6.79 7.38 -4.25
CA GLU A 91 -8.04 7.44 -5.03
C GLU A 91 -7.98 6.57 -6.28
N GLU A 92 -6.86 6.58 -7.00
CA GLU A 92 -6.65 5.68 -8.15
C GLU A 92 -6.73 4.21 -7.75
N LEU A 93 -6.11 3.84 -6.62
CA LEU A 93 -6.14 2.46 -6.13
C LEU A 93 -7.54 2.04 -5.68
N LYS A 94 -8.28 2.93 -5.02
CA LYS A 94 -9.67 2.67 -4.63
C LYS A 94 -10.54 2.37 -5.84
N GLU A 95 -10.40 3.16 -6.89
CA GLU A 95 -11.16 2.97 -8.13
C GLU A 95 -10.76 1.68 -8.82
N ARG A 96 -9.47 1.47 -9.04
CA ARG A 96 -8.96 0.31 -9.78
C ARG A 96 -9.26 -1.01 -9.06
N PHE A 97 -9.11 -1.04 -7.75
CA PHE A 97 -9.35 -2.24 -6.93
C PHE A 97 -10.79 -2.34 -6.42
N GLU A 98 -11.67 -1.41 -6.84
CA GLU A 98 -13.08 -1.36 -6.47
C GLU A 98 -13.28 -1.39 -4.94
N GLN A 99 -12.55 -0.55 -4.23
CA GLN A 99 -12.56 -0.50 -2.76
C GLN A 99 -13.09 0.85 -2.28
N LYS A 100 -13.85 0.84 -1.19
CA LYS A 100 -14.30 2.06 -0.51
C LYS A 100 -13.17 2.74 0.25
N ALA A 101 -12.20 1.94 0.72
CA ALA A 101 -11.05 2.40 1.47
C ALA A 101 -9.84 1.51 1.18
N ILE A 102 -8.66 2.11 1.21
CA ILE A 102 -7.38 1.41 1.11
C ILE A 102 -6.61 1.72 2.38
N ALA A 103 -6.12 0.69 3.07
CA ALA A 103 -5.27 0.87 4.22
C ALA A 103 -3.90 1.38 3.77
N CYS A 104 -3.60 2.62 4.11
CA CYS A 104 -2.33 3.26 3.80
C CYS A 104 -1.87 4.03 5.04
N TYR A 105 -0.66 3.77 5.48
CA TYR A 105 -0.09 4.46 6.62
C TYR A 105 1.43 4.53 6.49
N TYR A 106 2.04 5.44 7.22
CA TYR A 106 3.49 5.59 7.20
C TYR A 106 4.00 6.05 8.55
N PHE A 107 5.28 5.80 8.79
CA PHE A 107 5.96 6.29 9.98
C PHE A 107 7.44 6.50 9.71
N ASP A 108 8.04 7.35 10.53
CA ASP A 108 9.47 7.63 10.45
C ASP A 108 10.26 6.42 10.94
N VAL A 109 11.32 6.10 10.21
CA VAL A 109 12.27 5.05 10.58
C VAL A 109 13.69 5.55 10.36
N THR A 110 14.62 4.86 10.99
CA THR A 110 16.05 5.09 10.76
C THR A 110 16.61 3.84 10.10
N SER A 111 17.19 4.02 8.92
CA SER A 111 17.65 2.90 8.09
C SER A 111 19.15 2.96 7.87
N THR A 112 19.79 1.78 7.80
CA THR A 112 21.22 1.66 7.55
C THR A 112 21.59 1.44 6.11
N GLY A 113 20.63 1.15 5.22
CA GLY A 113 20.97 0.73 3.87
C GLY A 113 20.13 1.32 2.75
N PHE A 114 18.90 1.50 3.01
CA PHE A 114 17.96 1.88 1.96
C PHE A 114 17.29 3.20 2.25
#